data_2a82d07f010f0355f463743defb0e525
#
_entry.id   2a82d07f010f0355f463743defb0e525
#
_cell.length_a   1.000
_cell.length_b   1.000
_cell.length_c   1.000
_cell.angle_alpha   90.00
_cell.angle_beta   90.00
_cell.angle_gamma   90.00
#
_symmetry.space_group_name_H-M   'P 1'
#
loop_
_entity.id
_entity.type
_entity.pdbx_description
1 polymer ?
#
loop_
_entity_poly.entity_id
_entity_poly.type
_entity_poly.pdbx_seq_one_letter_code
_entity_poly.pdbx_strand_id
1 'polypeptide(L)'
;MRNVENLVSSKKDLAAINRKNFKLSMIDNDFANLAYKLDLSEDALMKYTSKLEHTVCELKNCKNCKGLKFCKNEVKGYVNFPSKKDDVLIFSYTPCRFKKEYDKYKSNTVFYEMPTSLMNARMKDIYVDDNARVELLKYIKSFMKEFPNKKGIYLSGSFGSGKSYIINAVLNELSRKGYTSVSIYYPTLLKKLKDSFNNKNESFEQMFNELLNSDLLLIDDIGAENNTPWARDEVLGSIL
;
A
#
# COMPACT_ATOMS: atom_id res chain seq x y z
N MET A 1 -18.54 51.22 15.35
CA MET A 1 -19.31 50.74 14.18
C MET A 1 -18.41 50.84 12.97
N ARG A 2 -18.02 49.71 12.35
CA ARG A 2 -17.28 49.73 11.07
C ARG A 2 -18.28 50.05 9.96
N ASN A 3 -18.01 51.11 9.22
CA ASN A 3 -18.90 51.60 8.16
C ASN A 3 -19.16 50.49 7.11
N VAL A 4 -20.41 50.27 6.74
CA VAL A 4 -20.84 49.27 5.74
C VAL A 4 -20.19 49.56 4.37
N GLU A 5 -19.89 50.81 4.06
CA GLU A 5 -19.20 51.25 2.85
C GLU A 5 -17.77 50.68 2.76
N ASN A 6 -17.03 50.57 3.88
CA ASN A 6 -15.69 49.97 3.90
C ASN A 6 -15.73 48.43 3.67
N LEU A 7 -16.83 47.76 3.98
CA LEU A 7 -17.05 46.34 3.71
C LEU A 7 -17.39 46.07 2.23
N VAL A 8 -18.07 47.01 1.57
CA VAL A 8 -18.43 46.89 0.14
C VAL A 8 -17.21 47.18 -0.75
N SER A 9 -16.40 48.19 -0.42
CA SER A 9 -15.14 48.47 -1.14
C SER A 9 -14.18 47.29 -1.02
N SER A 10 -13.99 46.72 0.16
CA SER A 10 -13.11 45.57 0.38
C SER A 10 -13.57 44.29 -0.39
N LYS A 11 -14.88 44.08 -0.61
CA LYS A 11 -15.39 42.96 -1.41
C LYS A 11 -15.11 43.15 -2.90
N LYS A 12 -15.22 44.38 -3.44
CA LYS A 12 -14.87 44.69 -4.84
C LYS A 12 -13.38 44.50 -5.09
N ASP A 13 -12.54 44.93 -4.16
CA ASP A 13 -11.10 44.75 -4.23
C ASP A 13 -10.69 43.30 -4.20
N LEU A 14 -11.32 42.47 -3.35
CA LEU A 14 -11.11 41.04 -3.29
C LEU A 14 -11.51 40.33 -4.59
N ALA A 15 -12.65 40.72 -5.20
CA ALA A 15 -13.10 40.16 -6.47
C ALA A 15 -12.10 40.48 -7.62
N ALA A 16 -11.58 41.72 -7.64
CA ALA A 16 -10.59 42.11 -8.62
C ALA A 16 -9.26 41.36 -8.46
N ILE A 17 -8.83 41.15 -7.21
CA ILE A 17 -7.64 40.35 -6.89
C ILE A 17 -7.81 38.91 -7.31
N ASN A 18 -8.94 38.30 -7.00
CA ASN A 18 -9.23 36.91 -7.37
C ASN A 18 -9.24 36.73 -8.89
N ARG A 19 -9.84 37.66 -9.63
CA ARG A 19 -9.84 37.66 -11.10
C ARG A 19 -8.43 37.80 -11.67
N LYS A 20 -7.60 38.66 -11.10
CA LYS A 20 -6.18 38.82 -11.49
C LYS A 20 -5.40 37.53 -11.24
N ASN A 21 -5.54 36.95 -10.06
CA ASN A 21 -4.84 35.71 -9.70
C ASN A 21 -5.26 34.56 -10.62
N PHE A 22 -6.55 34.39 -10.89
CA PHE A 22 -7.03 33.36 -11.80
C PHE A 22 -6.46 33.50 -13.21
N LYS A 23 -6.44 34.71 -13.75
CA LYS A 23 -5.83 34.97 -15.07
C LYS A 23 -4.34 34.67 -15.09
N LEU A 24 -3.61 34.94 -14.02
CA LEU A 24 -2.21 34.57 -13.89
C LEU A 24 -2.04 33.06 -13.85
N SER A 25 -2.87 32.35 -13.10
CA SER A 25 -2.82 30.89 -13.05
C SER A 25 -3.17 30.22 -14.38
N MET A 26 -4.04 30.83 -15.20
CA MET A 26 -4.40 30.36 -16.54
C MET A 26 -3.23 30.41 -17.55
N ILE A 27 -2.14 31.12 -17.25
CA ILE A 27 -0.92 31.12 -18.07
C ILE A 27 -0.19 29.76 -17.96
N ASP A 28 -0.37 29.07 -16.84
CA ASP A 28 0.16 27.71 -16.66
C ASP A 28 -0.68 26.70 -17.44
N ASN A 29 -0.08 26.05 -18.42
CA ASN A 29 -0.76 25.08 -19.27
C ASN A 29 -1.42 23.93 -18.51
N ASP A 30 -0.81 23.45 -17.41
CA ASP A 30 -1.39 22.37 -16.59
C ASP A 30 -2.62 22.87 -15.84
N PHE A 31 -2.60 24.11 -15.36
CA PHE A 31 -3.76 24.75 -14.71
C PHE A 31 -4.89 24.99 -15.71
N ALA A 32 -4.59 25.55 -16.87
CA ALA A 32 -5.57 25.80 -17.92
C ALA A 32 -6.25 24.49 -18.37
N ASN A 33 -5.46 23.43 -18.59
CA ASN A 33 -5.97 22.12 -18.97
C ASN A 33 -6.87 21.50 -17.88
N LEU A 34 -6.54 21.70 -16.61
CA LEU A 34 -7.39 21.25 -15.50
C LEU A 34 -8.69 22.05 -15.45
N ALA A 35 -8.62 23.38 -15.56
CA ALA A 35 -9.76 24.27 -15.55
C ALA A 35 -10.75 23.95 -16.69
N TYR A 36 -10.27 23.76 -17.91
CA TYR A 36 -11.11 23.37 -19.06
C TYR A 36 -11.78 22.01 -18.88
N LYS A 37 -11.11 21.03 -18.29
CA LYS A 37 -11.69 19.70 -18.03
C LYS A 37 -12.83 19.70 -17.01
N LEU A 38 -12.87 20.69 -16.12
CA LEU A 38 -13.89 20.79 -15.10
C LEU A 38 -15.22 21.32 -15.64
N ASP A 39 -15.23 21.92 -16.83
CA ASP A 39 -16.43 22.40 -17.52
C ASP A 39 -17.35 23.24 -16.60
N LEU A 40 -16.77 24.27 -15.98
CA LEU A 40 -17.43 25.25 -15.13
C LEU A 40 -17.19 26.66 -15.65
N SER A 41 -18.09 27.58 -15.30
CA SER A 41 -17.90 29.00 -15.62
C SER A 41 -16.65 29.57 -14.96
N GLU A 42 -16.02 30.57 -15.60
CA GLU A 42 -14.85 31.27 -15.06
C GLU A 42 -15.08 31.81 -13.65
N ASP A 43 -16.28 32.41 -13.41
CA ASP A 43 -16.65 32.93 -12.10
C ASP A 43 -16.77 31.86 -11.01
N ALA A 44 -17.17 30.63 -11.38
CA ALA A 44 -17.20 29.51 -10.47
C ALA A 44 -15.78 29.00 -10.15
N LEU A 45 -14.93 28.90 -11.17
CA LEU A 45 -13.53 28.42 -11.00
C LEU A 45 -12.66 29.40 -10.22
N MET A 46 -12.87 30.71 -10.39
CA MET A 46 -12.14 31.75 -9.67
C MET A 46 -12.20 31.59 -8.14
N LYS A 47 -13.31 31.09 -7.60
CA LYS A 47 -13.49 30.84 -6.16
C LYS A 47 -12.54 29.75 -5.64
N TYR A 48 -12.03 28.92 -6.51
CA TYR A 48 -11.21 27.75 -6.20
C TYR A 48 -9.78 27.87 -6.71
N THR A 49 -9.34 29.03 -7.23
CA THR A 49 -8.02 29.23 -7.83
C THR A 49 -6.90 28.61 -7.02
N SER A 50 -6.78 28.96 -5.75
CA SER A 50 -5.72 28.47 -4.86
C SER A 50 -5.75 26.94 -4.67
N LYS A 51 -6.95 26.35 -4.57
CA LYS A 51 -7.08 24.87 -4.46
C LYS A 51 -6.73 24.18 -5.76
N LEU A 52 -7.07 24.77 -6.90
CA LEU A 52 -6.71 24.25 -8.22
C LEU A 52 -5.20 24.36 -8.47
N GLU A 53 -4.55 25.46 -8.04
CA GLU A 53 -3.08 25.60 -8.07
C GLU A 53 -2.41 24.52 -7.24
N HIS A 54 -2.93 24.25 -6.05
CA HIS A 54 -2.44 23.15 -5.20
C HIS A 54 -2.56 21.80 -5.90
N THR A 55 -3.73 21.49 -6.50
CA THR A 55 -3.92 20.27 -7.31
C THR A 55 -2.90 20.17 -8.43
N VAL A 56 -2.67 21.27 -9.18
CA VAL A 56 -1.69 21.30 -10.29
C VAL A 56 -0.26 21.06 -9.78
N CYS A 57 0.10 21.66 -8.64
CA CYS A 57 1.39 21.42 -8.00
C CYS A 57 1.58 19.94 -7.65
N GLU A 58 0.58 19.30 -7.05
CA GLU A 58 0.62 17.87 -6.73
C GLU A 58 0.70 16.99 -7.99
N LEU A 59 -0.04 17.33 -9.05
CA LEU A 59 0.02 16.62 -10.33
C LEU A 59 1.42 16.75 -10.97
N LYS A 60 2.06 17.92 -10.91
CA LYS A 60 3.44 18.12 -11.36
C LYS A 60 4.43 17.25 -10.58
N ASN A 61 4.27 17.14 -9.27
CA ASN A 61 5.05 16.21 -8.45
C ASN A 61 4.89 14.75 -8.91
N CYS A 62 3.71 14.37 -9.39
CA CYS A 62 3.40 13.03 -9.85
C CYS A 62 3.97 12.68 -11.23
N LYS A 63 4.20 13.65 -12.13
CA LYS A 63 4.70 13.40 -13.49
C LYS A 63 5.99 12.57 -13.51
N ASN A 64 6.93 12.86 -12.59
CA ASN A 64 8.23 12.18 -12.50
C ASN A 64 8.40 11.39 -11.20
N CYS A 65 7.31 11.02 -10.56
CA CYS A 65 7.34 10.30 -9.29
C CYS A 65 7.86 8.86 -9.48
N LYS A 66 8.88 8.49 -8.66
CA LYS A 66 9.53 7.17 -8.67
C LYS A 66 8.90 6.16 -7.70
N GLY A 67 7.81 6.53 -7.02
CA GLY A 67 7.10 5.67 -6.07
C GLY A 67 6.76 6.36 -4.74
N LEU A 68 6.01 5.68 -3.90
CA LEU A 68 5.49 6.25 -2.65
C LEU A 68 6.58 6.80 -1.72
N LYS A 69 7.76 6.16 -1.67
CA LYS A 69 8.89 6.63 -0.85
C LYS A 69 9.35 8.04 -1.23
N PHE A 70 9.18 8.42 -2.50
CA PHE A 70 9.62 9.70 -3.06
C PHE A 70 8.46 10.67 -3.29
N CYS A 71 7.28 10.39 -2.74
CA CYS A 71 6.12 11.25 -2.89
C CYS A 71 6.33 12.59 -2.17
N LYS A 72 6.10 13.69 -2.91
CA LYS A 72 6.25 15.08 -2.44
C LYS A 72 4.90 15.74 -2.14
N ASN A 73 3.78 15.05 -2.38
CA ASN A 73 2.45 15.59 -2.11
C ASN A 73 2.18 15.65 -0.60
N GLU A 74 1.28 16.51 -0.19
CA GLU A 74 0.90 16.74 1.19
C GLU A 74 0.45 15.43 1.86
N VAL A 75 -0.44 14.69 1.18
CA VAL A 75 -0.81 13.34 1.61
C VAL A 75 -0.12 12.32 0.72
N LYS A 76 0.77 11.55 1.33
CA LYS A 76 1.63 10.59 0.62
C LYS A 76 0.81 9.56 -0.17
N GLY A 77 1.00 9.57 -1.49
CA GLY A 77 0.32 8.65 -2.39
C GLY A 77 -1.06 9.12 -2.88
N TYR A 78 -1.46 10.33 -2.53
CA TYR A 78 -2.72 10.93 -2.94
C TYR A 78 -2.51 12.25 -3.66
N VAL A 79 -3.52 12.63 -4.43
CA VAL A 79 -3.68 13.98 -5.01
C VAL A 79 -5.02 14.51 -4.55
N ASN A 80 -5.04 15.72 -4.03
CA ASN A 80 -6.29 16.42 -3.71
C ASN A 80 -6.94 16.91 -5.01
N PHE A 81 -7.83 16.08 -5.58
CA PHE A 81 -8.37 16.25 -6.93
C PHE A 81 -9.78 16.82 -6.90
N PRO A 82 -10.09 17.84 -7.74
CA PRO A 82 -11.41 18.41 -7.86
C PRO A 82 -12.37 17.49 -8.63
N SER A 83 -13.60 17.39 -8.17
CA SER A 83 -14.71 16.79 -8.89
C SER A 83 -15.91 17.75 -8.90
N LYS A 84 -16.61 17.82 -10.02
CA LYS A 84 -17.81 18.64 -10.16
C LYS A 84 -19.02 17.90 -9.57
N LYS A 85 -19.78 18.58 -8.73
CA LYS A 85 -21.07 18.14 -8.24
C LYS A 85 -21.99 19.36 -8.18
N ASP A 86 -23.06 19.39 -9.00
CA ASP A 86 -24.04 20.49 -9.03
C ASP A 86 -23.40 21.88 -9.09
N ASP A 87 -22.57 22.17 -10.08
CA ASP A 87 -21.84 23.43 -10.27
C ASP A 87 -20.91 23.87 -9.11
N VAL A 88 -20.63 22.98 -8.17
CA VAL A 88 -19.68 23.18 -7.07
C VAL A 88 -18.52 22.21 -7.22
N LEU A 89 -17.30 22.67 -6.92
CA LEU A 89 -16.12 21.80 -6.85
C LEU A 89 -15.98 21.21 -5.46
N ILE A 90 -15.94 19.88 -5.41
CA ILE A 90 -15.59 19.11 -4.23
C ILE A 90 -14.18 18.59 -4.42
N PHE A 91 -13.31 18.86 -3.46
CA PHE A 91 -11.93 18.38 -3.45
C PHE A 91 -11.82 17.15 -2.56
N SER A 92 -11.26 16.08 -3.11
CA SER A 92 -11.06 14.83 -2.38
C SER A 92 -9.70 14.22 -2.69
N TYR A 93 -9.11 13.54 -1.70
CA TYR A 93 -7.86 12.82 -1.88
C TYR A 93 -8.07 11.57 -2.73
N THR A 94 -7.56 11.60 -3.95
CA THR A 94 -7.61 10.48 -4.90
C THR A 94 -6.28 9.73 -4.89
N PRO A 95 -6.27 8.39 -4.68
CA PRO A 95 -5.04 7.63 -4.63
C PRO A 95 -4.35 7.59 -6.00
N CYS A 96 -3.03 7.83 -6.03
CA CYS A 96 -2.21 7.72 -7.22
C CYS A 96 -2.00 6.24 -7.62
N ARG A 97 -1.42 6.00 -8.83
CA ARG A 97 -1.14 4.64 -9.31
C ARG A 97 -0.35 3.80 -8.31
N PHE A 98 0.71 4.34 -7.72
CA PHE A 98 1.53 3.63 -6.74
C PHE A 98 0.79 3.32 -5.43
N LYS A 99 -0.14 4.19 -5.03
CA LYS A 99 -0.97 3.94 -3.85
C LYS A 99 -1.99 2.84 -4.13
N LYS A 100 -2.64 2.87 -5.30
CA LYS A 100 -3.57 1.82 -5.74
C LYS A 100 -2.88 0.45 -5.81
N GLU A 101 -1.69 0.39 -6.41
CA GLU A 101 -0.88 -0.84 -6.47
C GLU A 101 -0.47 -1.32 -5.07
N TYR A 102 -0.08 -0.40 -4.20
CA TYR A 102 0.27 -0.72 -2.81
C TYR A 102 -0.93 -1.24 -2.02
N ASP A 103 -2.10 -0.61 -2.16
CA ASP A 103 -3.31 -1.03 -1.45
C ASP A 103 -3.80 -2.39 -1.96
N LYS A 104 -3.77 -2.61 -3.27
CA LYS A 104 -4.07 -3.92 -3.88
C LYS A 104 -3.13 -5.01 -3.36
N TYR A 105 -1.83 -4.74 -3.33
CA TYR A 105 -0.86 -5.67 -2.76
C TYR A 105 -1.14 -5.93 -1.28
N LYS A 106 -1.43 -4.88 -0.50
CA LYS A 106 -1.68 -5.01 0.94
C LYS A 106 -2.98 -5.78 1.24
N SER A 107 -4.00 -5.68 0.38
CA SER A 107 -5.22 -6.47 0.51
C SER A 107 -5.02 -7.96 0.20
N ASN A 108 -3.99 -8.30 -0.59
CA ASN A 108 -3.67 -9.68 -0.92
C ASN A 108 -2.72 -10.36 0.08
N THR A 109 -2.20 -9.63 1.08
CA THR A 109 -1.22 -10.17 2.02
C THR A 109 -1.67 -9.96 3.46
N VAL A 110 -1.76 -11.04 4.20
CA VAL A 110 -2.01 -11.02 5.64
C VAL A 110 -0.74 -11.43 6.38
N PHE A 111 -0.34 -10.64 7.36
CA PHE A 111 0.80 -10.92 8.23
C PHE A 111 0.33 -11.08 9.67
N TYR A 112 0.61 -12.22 10.26
CA TYR A 112 0.32 -12.49 11.65
C TYR A 112 1.59 -12.38 12.49
N GLU A 113 1.68 -11.28 13.27
CA GLU A 113 2.77 -11.00 14.23
C GLU A 113 4.18 -11.02 13.60
N MET A 114 4.29 -10.47 12.40
CA MET A 114 5.57 -10.37 11.70
C MET A 114 6.23 -9.00 11.89
N PRO A 115 7.56 -8.95 12.04
CA PRO A 115 8.29 -7.69 12.08
C PRO A 115 8.08 -6.85 10.81
N THR A 116 8.01 -5.52 10.98
CA THR A 116 7.80 -4.58 9.86
C THR A 116 8.86 -4.71 8.75
N SER A 117 10.08 -5.10 9.11
CA SER A 117 11.17 -5.35 8.16
C SER A 117 10.84 -6.51 7.20
N LEU A 118 10.22 -7.58 7.70
CA LEU A 118 9.78 -8.73 6.90
C LEU A 118 8.54 -8.40 6.07
N MET A 119 7.58 -7.68 6.66
CA MET A 119 6.39 -7.21 5.94
C MET A 119 6.73 -6.35 4.70
N ASN A 120 7.87 -5.67 4.73
CA ASN A 120 8.34 -4.81 3.64
C ASN A 120 9.50 -5.42 2.84
N ALA A 121 9.83 -6.68 3.04
CA ALA A 121 10.93 -7.35 2.35
C ALA A 121 10.76 -7.34 0.82
N ARG A 122 11.85 -7.12 0.07
CA ARG A 122 11.85 -7.07 -1.39
C ARG A 122 13.01 -7.86 -1.97
N MET A 123 12.77 -8.55 -3.07
CA MET A 123 13.81 -9.31 -3.77
C MET A 123 15.01 -8.46 -4.19
N LYS A 124 14.80 -7.21 -4.57
CA LYS A 124 15.86 -6.29 -4.99
C LYS A 124 16.81 -5.84 -3.87
N ASP A 125 16.39 -6.01 -2.62
CA ASP A 125 17.17 -5.59 -1.44
C ASP A 125 17.97 -6.78 -0.85
N ILE A 126 17.96 -7.94 -1.51
CA ILE A 126 18.71 -9.13 -1.11
C ILE A 126 20.14 -9.01 -1.61
N TYR A 127 21.11 -9.07 -0.69
CA TYR A 127 22.54 -9.12 -1.03
C TYR A 127 22.91 -10.47 -1.61
N VAL A 128 23.80 -10.46 -2.63
CA VAL A 128 24.20 -11.65 -3.38
C VAL A 128 25.72 -11.77 -3.27
N ASP A 129 26.20 -12.13 -2.07
CA ASP A 129 27.62 -12.09 -1.75
C ASP A 129 28.32 -13.46 -1.83
N ASP A 130 27.54 -14.57 -1.97
CA ASP A 130 28.07 -15.92 -2.05
C ASP A 130 27.38 -16.80 -3.10
N ASN A 131 28.08 -17.83 -3.56
CA ASN A 131 27.59 -18.74 -4.59
C ASN A 131 26.36 -19.55 -4.14
N ALA A 132 26.28 -19.95 -2.87
CA ALA A 132 25.13 -20.69 -2.34
C ALA A 132 23.85 -19.86 -2.39
N ARG A 133 23.96 -18.55 -2.11
CA ARG A 133 22.85 -17.61 -2.22
C ARG A 133 22.43 -17.37 -3.68
N VAL A 134 23.37 -17.33 -4.59
CA VAL A 134 23.10 -17.25 -6.04
C VAL A 134 22.27 -18.46 -6.50
N GLU A 135 22.64 -19.65 -6.11
CA GLU A 135 21.92 -20.89 -6.45
C GLU A 135 20.50 -20.89 -5.88
N LEU A 136 20.36 -20.52 -4.61
CA LEU A 136 19.05 -20.36 -3.96
C LEU A 136 18.17 -19.35 -4.71
N LEU A 137 18.69 -18.19 -5.10
CA LEU A 137 17.94 -17.16 -5.80
C LEU A 137 17.57 -17.57 -7.22
N LYS A 138 18.39 -18.37 -7.91
CA LYS A 138 18.02 -18.99 -9.19
C LYS A 138 16.84 -19.93 -9.03
N TYR A 139 16.88 -20.80 -8.02
CA TYR A 139 15.78 -21.70 -7.71
C TYR A 139 14.49 -20.95 -7.39
N ILE A 140 14.56 -19.94 -6.51
CA ILE A 140 13.42 -19.07 -6.17
C ILE A 140 12.83 -18.39 -7.41
N LYS A 141 13.68 -17.88 -8.31
CA LYS A 141 13.22 -17.26 -9.56
C LYS A 141 12.45 -18.25 -10.44
N SER A 142 12.93 -19.49 -10.55
CA SER A 142 12.21 -20.58 -11.26
C SER A 142 10.88 -20.88 -10.56
N PHE A 143 10.88 -21.03 -9.23
CA PHE A 143 9.66 -21.24 -8.44
C PHE A 143 8.61 -20.15 -8.71
N MET A 144 8.99 -18.89 -8.61
CA MET A 144 8.09 -17.75 -8.83
C MET A 144 7.54 -17.65 -10.27
N LYS A 145 8.28 -18.19 -11.25
CA LYS A 145 7.87 -18.23 -12.65
C LYS A 145 6.81 -19.32 -12.89
N GLU A 146 6.93 -20.44 -12.19
CA GLU A 146 6.10 -21.61 -12.36
C GLU A 146 4.94 -21.70 -11.35
N PHE A 147 4.92 -20.78 -10.36
CA PHE A 147 3.84 -20.72 -9.37
C PHE A 147 2.48 -20.46 -10.05
N PRO A 148 1.38 -21.14 -9.65
CA PRO A 148 1.22 -22.02 -8.49
C PRO A 148 1.53 -23.51 -8.73
N ASN A 149 2.00 -23.90 -9.89
CA ASN A 149 2.14 -25.30 -10.30
C ASN A 149 3.36 -26.03 -9.69
N LYS A 150 4.13 -25.37 -8.79
CA LYS A 150 5.26 -25.98 -8.11
C LYS A 150 4.93 -26.40 -6.68
N LYS A 151 5.64 -27.47 -6.24
CA LYS A 151 5.65 -27.89 -4.84
C LYS A 151 6.19 -26.77 -3.95
N GLY A 152 5.79 -26.75 -2.68
CA GLY A 152 6.26 -25.78 -1.69
C GLY A 152 7.79 -25.78 -1.53
N ILE A 153 8.32 -24.73 -0.92
CA ILE A 153 9.73 -24.56 -0.59
C ILE A 153 9.92 -24.81 0.90
N TYR A 154 10.84 -25.71 1.26
CA TYR A 154 11.37 -25.80 2.62
C TYR A 154 12.77 -25.20 2.65
N LEU A 155 12.97 -24.16 3.48
CA LEU A 155 14.23 -23.43 3.59
C LEU A 155 14.81 -23.59 4.99
N SER A 156 15.95 -24.28 5.10
CA SER A 156 16.68 -24.48 6.36
C SER A 156 18.07 -23.84 6.31
N GLY A 157 18.69 -23.64 7.47
CA GLY A 157 20.04 -23.09 7.59
C GLY A 157 20.24 -22.32 8.89
N SER A 158 21.45 -21.82 9.13
CA SER A 158 21.88 -21.15 10.35
C SER A 158 21.06 -19.89 10.68
N PHE A 159 21.02 -19.51 11.94
CA PHE A 159 20.40 -18.25 12.38
C PHE A 159 21.11 -17.05 11.71
N GLY A 160 20.33 -16.00 11.42
CA GLY A 160 20.87 -14.77 10.82
C GLY A 160 21.21 -14.86 9.35
N SER A 161 21.08 -16.02 8.69
CA SER A 161 21.40 -16.17 7.24
C SER A 161 20.38 -15.46 6.30
N GLY A 162 19.34 -14.84 6.82
CA GLY A 162 18.35 -14.07 6.05
C GLY A 162 17.21 -14.90 5.44
N LYS A 163 17.00 -16.16 5.87
CA LYS A 163 15.92 -17.04 5.37
C LYS A 163 14.56 -16.38 5.41
N SER A 164 14.15 -15.91 6.58
CA SER A 164 12.83 -15.24 6.76
C SER A 164 12.68 -14.03 5.86
N TYR A 165 13.76 -13.26 5.67
CA TYR A 165 13.72 -12.10 4.75
C TYR A 165 13.52 -12.53 3.30
N ILE A 166 14.30 -13.50 2.84
CA ILE A 166 14.25 -14.00 1.45
C ILE A 166 12.85 -14.54 1.14
N ILE A 167 12.30 -15.39 2.01
CA ILE A 167 11.02 -16.03 1.72
C ILE A 167 9.84 -15.05 1.85
N ASN A 168 9.90 -14.08 2.77
CA ASN A 168 8.92 -12.99 2.83
C ASN A 168 9.02 -12.06 1.60
N ALA A 169 10.21 -11.86 1.04
CA ALA A 169 10.38 -11.13 -0.22
C ALA A 169 9.71 -11.86 -1.40
N VAL A 170 9.79 -13.19 -1.45
CA VAL A 170 9.09 -14.02 -2.44
C VAL A 170 7.57 -13.88 -2.29
N LEU A 171 7.06 -14.04 -1.06
CA LEU A 171 5.65 -13.87 -0.73
C LEU A 171 5.14 -12.50 -1.19
N ASN A 172 5.87 -11.45 -0.86
CA ASN A 172 5.53 -10.09 -1.26
C ASN A 172 5.51 -9.88 -2.78
N GLU A 173 6.42 -10.50 -3.53
CA GLU A 173 6.41 -10.41 -5.01
C GLU A 173 5.24 -11.17 -5.64
N LEU A 174 4.89 -12.35 -5.11
CA LEU A 174 3.74 -13.12 -5.59
C LEU A 174 2.42 -12.41 -5.26
N SER A 175 2.30 -11.80 -4.07
CA SER A 175 1.14 -10.99 -3.71
C SER A 175 0.95 -9.78 -4.63
N ARG A 176 2.04 -9.16 -5.11
CA ARG A 176 1.97 -8.08 -6.12
C ARG A 176 1.46 -8.58 -7.47
N LYS A 177 1.67 -9.85 -7.78
CA LYS A 177 1.10 -10.49 -8.99
C LYS A 177 -0.38 -10.83 -8.82
N GLY A 178 -0.95 -10.69 -7.63
CA GLY A 178 -2.37 -10.88 -7.34
C GLY A 178 -2.71 -12.14 -6.56
N TYR A 179 -1.73 -12.96 -6.17
CA TYR A 179 -1.95 -14.13 -5.34
C TYR A 179 -2.24 -13.73 -3.89
N THR A 180 -3.21 -14.40 -3.28
CA THR A 180 -3.49 -14.25 -1.85
C THR A 180 -2.40 -14.95 -1.04
N SER A 181 -1.87 -14.27 -0.03
CA SER A 181 -0.71 -14.77 0.69
C SER A 181 -0.85 -14.52 2.19
N VAL A 182 -0.48 -15.51 2.97
CA VAL A 182 -0.45 -15.39 4.43
C VAL A 182 0.96 -15.72 4.94
N SER A 183 1.47 -14.89 5.85
CA SER A 183 2.73 -15.13 6.54
C SER A 183 2.47 -15.19 8.04
N ILE A 184 2.88 -16.28 8.66
CA ILE A 184 2.67 -16.52 10.09
C ILE A 184 3.93 -17.07 10.76
N TYR A 185 4.20 -16.59 11.97
CA TYR A 185 5.20 -17.15 12.86
C TYR A 185 4.62 -18.35 13.59
N TYR A 186 5.18 -19.56 13.37
CA TYR A 186 4.59 -20.82 13.80
C TYR A 186 4.37 -20.94 15.32
N PRO A 187 5.33 -20.54 16.18
CA PRO A 187 5.10 -20.55 17.63
C PRO A 187 3.90 -19.71 18.07
N THR A 188 3.66 -18.58 17.41
CA THR A 188 2.49 -17.72 17.67
C THR A 188 1.18 -18.38 17.22
N LEU A 189 1.17 -19.06 16.08
CA LEU A 189 0.01 -19.83 15.63
C LEU A 189 -0.40 -20.84 16.69
N LEU A 190 0.54 -21.63 17.20
CA LEU A 190 0.28 -22.63 18.25
C LEU A 190 -0.23 -22.00 19.54
N LYS A 191 0.32 -20.85 19.94
CA LYS A 191 -0.17 -20.13 21.12
C LYS A 191 -1.62 -19.71 20.95
N LYS A 192 -1.94 -19.05 19.83
CA LYS A 192 -3.31 -18.60 19.53
C LYS A 192 -4.29 -19.78 19.47
N LEU A 193 -3.87 -20.91 18.92
CA LEU A 193 -4.68 -22.11 18.87
C LEU A 193 -5.00 -22.62 20.29
N LYS A 194 -3.99 -22.70 21.16
CA LYS A 194 -4.19 -23.09 22.57
C LYS A 194 -5.12 -22.15 23.32
N ASP A 195 -4.95 -20.84 23.10
CA ASP A 195 -5.80 -19.82 23.74
C ASP A 195 -7.26 -19.91 23.26
N SER A 196 -7.50 -20.32 22.00
CA SER A 196 -8.84 -20.49 21.44
C SER A 196 -9.63 -21.64 22.03
N PHE A 197 -8.97 -22.69 22.54
CA PHE A 197 -9.66 -23.78 23.22
C PHE A 197 -10.37 -23.35 24.51
N ASN A 198 -9.86 -22.30 25.15
CA ASN A 198 -10.43 -21.77 26.39
C ASN A 198 -11.48 -20.68 26.16
N ASN A 199 -11.48 -20.07 24.98
CA ASN A 199 -12.41 -19.01 24.60
C ASN A 199 -12.82 -19.24 23.14
N LYS A 200 -14.13 -19.38 22.86
CA LYS A 200 -14.63 -19.38 21.49
C LYS A 200 -14.30 -18.03 20.84
N ASN A 201 -13.18 -17.97 20.13
CA ASN A 201 -12.66 -16.76 19.55
C ASN A 201 -12.90 -16.79 18.03
N GLU A 202 -13.96 -16.14 17.57
CA GLU A 202 -14.29 -16.01 16.13
C GLU A 202 -13.08 -15.51 15.31
N SER A 203 -12.20 -14.72 15.93
CA SER A 203 -10.99 -14.22 15.27
C SER A 203 -9.97 -15.32 14.94
N PHE A 204 -9.97 -16.43 15.69
CA PHE A 204 -9.10 -17.56 15.39
C PHE A 204 -9.63 -18.38 14.21
N GLU A 205 -10.91 -18.66 14.16
CA GLU A 205 -11.53 -19.39 13.04
C GLU A 205 -11.33 -18.62 11.73
N GLN A 206 -11.50 -17.30 11.76
CA GLN A 206 -11.23 -16.46 10.61
C GLN A 206 -9.76 -16.57 10.17
N MET A 207 -8.81 -16.41 11.11
CA MET A 207 -7.38 -16.55 10.82
C MET A 207 -7.06 -17.91 10.22
N PHE A 208 -7.56 -19.00 10.78
CA PHE A 208 -7.31 -20.35 10.32
C PHE A 208 -7.88 -20.59 8.91
N ASN A 209 -9.07 -20.07 8.64
CA ASN A 209 -9.66 -20.10 7.30
C ASN A 209 -8.84 -19.29 6.29
N GLU A 210 -8.26 -18.15 6.67
CA GLU A 210 -7.37 -17.39 5.80
C GLU A 210 -6.08 -18.17 5.48
N LEU A 211 -5.52 -18.90 6.45
CA LEU A 211 -4.37 -19.78 6.23
C LEU A 211 -4.68 -20.86 5.17
N LEU A 212 -5.80 -21.56 5.35
CA LEU A 212 -6.19 -22.69 4.48
C LEU A 212 -6.61 -22.26 3.07
N ASN A 213 -7.16 -21.04 2.92
CA ASN A 213 -7.66 -20.55 1.64
C ASN A 213 -6.67 -19.64 0.90
N SER A 214 -5.47 -19.43 1.42
CA SER A 214 -4.45 -18.64 0.74
C SER A 214 -3.79 -19.41 -0.41
N ASP A 215 -3.46 -18.72 -1.51
CA ASP A 215 -2.69 -19.29 -2.61
C ASP A 215 -1.25 -19.60 -2.19
N LEU A 216 -0.72 -18.84 -1.23
CA LEU A 216 0.63 -18.97 -0.69
C LEU A 216 0.63 -18.79 0.82
N LEU A 217 1.01 -19.84 1.54
CA LEU A 217 1.20 -19.83 2.97
C LEU A 217 2.69 -19.89 3.31
N LEU A 218 3.17 -18.92 4.08
CA LEU A 218 4.49 -18.92 4.69
C LEU A 218 4.38 -19.20 6.18
N ILE A 219 4.98 -20.32 6.61
CA ILE A 219 5.12 -20.70 8.00
C ILE A 219 6.58 -20.50 8.39
N ASP A 220 6.86 -19.51 9.24
CA ASP A 220 8.22 -19.16 9.65
C ASP A 220 8.57 -19.78 11.00
N ASP A 221 9.84 -20.12 11.18
CA ASP A 221 10.44 -20.67 12.41
C ASP A 221 9.79 -21.99 12.89
N ILE A 222 9.51 -22.92 11.96
CA ILE A 222 9.12 -24.28 12.30
C ILE A 222 10.30 -24.95 13.06
N GLY A 223 10.01 -25.50 14.25
CA GLY A 223 11.00 -26.12 15.13
C GLY A 223 11.48 -25.21 16.28
N ALA A 224 11.05 -23.95 16.33
CA ALA A 224 11.28 -23.06 17.47
C ALA A 224 10.25 -23.24 18.59
N GLU A 225 9.18 -23.98 18.34
CA GLU A 225 8.13 -24.31 19.31
C GLU A 225 8.51 -25.52 20.18
N ASN A 226 7.80 -25.68 21.29
CA ASN A 226 7.83 -26.95 22.06
C ASN A 226 7.22 -28.05 21.17
N ASN A 227 8.06 -28.91 20.63
CA ASN A 227 7.65 -29.97 19.74
C ASN A 227 6.79 -31.01 20.50
N THR A 228 5.49 -30.99 20.25
CA THR A 228 4.53 -31.95 20.77
C THR A 228 3.88 -32.72 19.62
N PRO A 229 3.45 -34.00 19.81
CA PRO A 229 2.71 -34.73 18.80
C PRO A 229 1.52 -33.93 18.26
N TRP A 230 0.81 -33.24 19.14
CA TRP A 230 -0.31 -32.38 18.77
C TRP A 230 0.10 -31.26 17.79
N ALA A 231 1.15 -30.51 18.11
CA ALA A 231 1.62 -29.41 17.26
C ALA A 231 2.09 -29.92 15.88
N ARG A 232 2.79 -31.06 15.86
CA ARG A 232 3.34 -31.64 14.64
C ARG A 232 2.28 -32.33 13.79
N ASP A 233 1.51 -33.23 14.39
CA ASP A 233 0.67 -34.16 13.63
C ASP A 233 -0.74 -33.59 13.39
N GLU A 234 -1.34 -32.93 14.40
CA GLU A 234 -2.68 -32.39 14.29
C GLU A 234 -2.71 -30.99 13.70
N VAL A 235 -1.78 -30.09 14.12
CA VAL A 235 -1.79 -28.71 13.61
C VAL A 235 -1.04 -28.60 12.29
N LEU A 236 0.27 -28.89 12.28
CA LEU A 236 1.08 -28.75 11.08
C LEU A 236 0.63 -29.71 9.97
N GLY A 237 0.33 -30.97 10.33
CA GLY A 237 -0.15 -31.97 9.39
C GLY A 237 -1.51 -31.65 8.77
N SER A 238 -2.36 -30.86 9.42
CA SER A 238 -3.64 -30.41 8.85
C SER A 238 -3.51 -29.21 7.90
N ILE A 239 -2.39 -28.48 7.99
CA ILE A 239 -2.12 -27.31 7.16
C ILE A 239 -1.34 -27.66 5.89
N LEU A 240 -0.43 -28.65 5.95
CA LEU A 240 0.43 -29.10 4.86
C LEU A 240 -0.25 -30.16 3.98
#